data_a58dbacdd6ea53cc0833e6eef2f4da8b
#
_entry.id   a58dbacdd6ea53cc0833e6eef2f4da8b
#
_cell.length_a   1.000
_cell.length_b   1.000
_cell.length_c   1.000
_cell.angle_alpha   90.00
_cell.angle_beta   90.00
_cell.angle_gamma   90.00
#
_symmetry.space_group_name_H-M   'P 1'
#
loop_
_entity.id
_entity.type
_entity.pdbx_description
1 polymer ?
#
loop_
_entity_poly.entity_id
_entity_poly.type
_entity_poly.pdbx_seq_one_letter_code
_entity_poly.pdbx_strand_id
1 'polypeptide(L)'
;MTSGHAAGTETVGPSAQDGSRAMRVASRLIGLLPTKKHLSGTDWVNARYPDRTYPSVAAIPWTFKQTHTIQEKRIDGVRTITVRPLLGATRSHIIYTHGGIYINELARPHWWIIAQLTKRTGAAVTVPLYRLAPESTYREAFPYLVSVYRDVLATAEPQDVTLMGDSAGGALAVAQTWAFRDAGLPAPGRVVAFSPWLDVTGTNPEIPRYDAVDPMLSVPGGVRAGLWWSGGDDPRTPLVSPACAPADLLAAVPATRIYQGTRDVCMADATVFRDRAVAAGADVTLRVYPGGFHVFPAFPRLPESREVYADIAAFLGRPALP
;
A
#
# COMPACT_ATOMS: atom_id res chain seq x y z
N MET A 1 -23.02 -24.74 -7.27
CA MET A 1 -23.54 -23.40 -7.60
C MET A 1 -22.65 -22.40 -6.89
N THR A 2 -21.62 -21.94 -7.57
CA THR A 2 -20.68 -20.93 -7.07
C THR A 2 -21.35 -19.58 -7.27
N SER A 3 -21.74 -18.93 -6.17
CA SER A 3 -22.20 -17.54 -6.20
C SER A 3 -21.02 -16.65 -6.60
N GLY A 4 -20.98 -16.25 -7.87
CA GLY A 4 -20.08 -15.23 -8.35
C GLY A 4 -20.34 -13.93 -7.60
N HIS A 5 -19.40 -13.54 -6.75
CA HIS A 5 -19.38 -12.18 -6.20
C HIS A 5 -19.10 -11.23 -7.37
N ALA A 6 -20.07 -10.42 -7.71
CA ALA A 6 -19.89 -9.36 -8.71
C ALA A 6 -18.77 -8.42 -8.20
N ALA A 7 -17.69 -8.32 -8.99
CA ALA A 7 -16.66 -7.32 -8.80
C ALA A 7 -17.32 -5.94 -8.95
N GLY A 8 -17.47 -5.21 -7.86
CA GLY A 8 -18.15 -3.92 -7.82
C GLY A 8 -17.55 -2.97 -6.81
N THR A 9 -17.87 -1.69 -6.91
CA THR A 9 -17.55 -0.70 -5.88
C THR A 9 -18.46 -0.96 -4.69
N GLU A 10 -17.95 -1.59 -3.62
CA GLU A 10 -18.66 -1.64 -2.36
C GLU A 10 -18.40 -0.36 -1.57
N THR A 11 -19.45 0.43 -1.35
CA THR A 11 -19.39 1.54 -0.38
C THR A 11 -19.68 0.93 0.99
N VAL A 12 -18.66 0.84 1.84
CA VAL A 12 -18.78 0.27 3.19
C VAL A 12 -19.04 1.38 4.21
N GLY A 13 -20.09 1.23 4.99
CA GLY A 13 -20.43 2.11 6.09
C GLY A 13 -21.88 2.59 6.04
N PRO A 14 -22.50 2.90 7.21
CA PRO A 14 -23.79 3.53 7.23
C PRO A 14 -23.72 4.85 6.48
N SER A 15 -24.71 5.17 5.71
CA SER A 15 -24.89 6.24 4.72
C SER A 15 -24.47 7.69 5.10
N ALA A 16 -23.55 7.87 6.02
CA ALA A 16 -23.01 9.18 6.34
C ALA A 16 -22.03 9.61 5.23
N GLN A 17 -22.40 10.60 4.44
CA GLN A 17 -21.58 11.18 3.36
C GLN A 17 -20.15 11.54 3.82
N ASP A 18 -19.92 11.69 5.13
CA ASP A 18 -18.67 12.15 5.74
C ASP A 18 -17.98 11.15 6.66
N GLY A 19 -18.40 9.88 6.71
CA GLY A 19 -17.87 8.86 7.63
C GLY A 19 -18.27 9.07 9.09
N SER A 20 -17.66 8.31 10.02
CA SER A 20 -17.92 8.41 11.46
C SER A 20 -17.48 9.77 12.03
N ARG A 21 -18.03 10.12 13.22
CA ARG A 21 -17.57 11.33 13.95
C ARG A 21 -16.04 11.27 14.21
N ALA A 22 -15.52 10.08 14.52
CA ALA A 22 -14.09 9.88 14.74
C ALA A 22 -13.28 10.15 13.48
N MET A 23 -13.76 9.67 12.31
CA MET A 23 -13.12 9.92 11.00
C MET A 23 -13.09 11.42 10.69
N ARG A 24 -14.22 12.14 10.88
CA ARG A 24 -14.27 13.59 10.64
C ARG A 24 -13.30 14.36 11.53
N VAL A 25 -13.21 14.00 12.83
CA VAL A 25 -12.26 14.64 13.75
C VAL A 25 -10.82 14.33 13.34
N ALA A 26 -10.50 13.07 13.05
CA ALA A 26 -9.17 12.68 12.60
C ALA A 26 -8.77 13.41 11.30
N SER A 27 -9.66 13.49 10.31
CA SER A 27 -9.43 14.20 9.06
C SER A 27 -9.13 15.69 9.27
N ARG A 28 -9.86 16.35 10.20
CA ARG A 28 -9.58 17.74 10.55
C ARG A 28 -8.21 17.92 11.21
N LEU A 29 -7.85 17.05 12.15
CA LEU A 29 -6.55 17.09 12.83
C LEU A 29 -5.39 16.84 11.86
N ILE A 30 -5.54 15.90 10.95
CA ILE A 30 -4.57 15.66 9.87
C ILE A 30 -4.40 16.89 8.99
N GLY A 31 -5.48 17.58 8.66
CA GLY A 31 -5.44 18.82 7.85
C GLY A 31 -4.71 20.01 8.53
N LEU A 32 -4.40 19.91 9.81
CA LEU A 32 -3.56 20.91 10.51
C LEU A 32 -2.06 20.63 10.32
N LEU A 33 -1.70 19.44 9.81
CA LEU A 33 -0.30 19.11 9.54
C LEU A 33 0.18 19.85 8.28
N PRO A 34 1.47 20.19 8.20
CA PRO A 34 2.01 20.95 7.06
C PRO A 34 2.18 20.09 5.79
N THR A 35 1.82 18.80 5.82
CA THR A 35 2.10 17.83 4.74
C THR A 35 1.52 18.29 3.40
N LYS A 36 0.24 18.69 3.36
CA LYS A 36 -0.40 19.18 2.13
C LYS A 36 0.31 20.42 1.58
N LYS A 37 0.65 21.37 2.45
CA LYS A 37 1.41 22.58 2.08
C LYS A 37 2.77 22.23 1.49
N HIS A 38 3.47 21.24 2.07
CA HIS A 38 4.76 20.78 1.55
C HIS A 38 4.64 20.16 0.15
N LEU A 39 3.53 19.46 -0.13
CA LEU A 39 3.29 18.80 -1.40
C LEU A 39 2.58 19.67 -2.45
N SER A 40 2.07 20.87 -2.06
CA SER A 40 1.38 21.77 -3.00
C SER A 40 2.30 22.41 -4.06
N GLY A 41 3.61 22.26 -3.90
CA GLY A 41 4.65 22.62 -4.84
C GLY A 41 5.75 21.58 -4.87
N THR A 42 6.78 21.82 -5.67
CA THR A 42 7.94 20.91 -5.80
C THR A 42 9.11 21.30 -4.89
N ASP A 43 9.11 22.49 -4.32
CA ASP A 43 10.25 23.06 -3.58
C ASP A 43 10.65 22.22 -2.38
N TRP A 44 9.67 21.78 -1.59
CA TRP A 44 9.95 20.92 -0.43
C TRP A 44 10.56 19.56 -0.85
N VAL A 45 10.05 18.96 -1.91
CA VAL A 45 10.59 17.71 -2.46
C VAL A 45 12.00 17.93 -2.98
N ASN A 46 12.22 18.99 -3.75
CA ASN A 46 13.54 19.34 -4.29
C ASN A 46 14.57 19.69 -3.18
N ALA A 47 14.13 20.37 -2.10
CA ALA A 47 14.99 20.73 -0.98
C ALA A 47 15.45 19.51 -0.15
N ARG A 48 14.72 18.40 -0.20
CA ARG A 48 15.16 17.14 0.42
C ARG A 48 16.30 16.44 -0.34
N TYR A 49 16.64 16.94 -1.50
CA TYR A 49 17.74 16.53 -2.34
C TYR A 49 18.62 17.77 -2.60
N PRO A 50 19.86 17.86 -2.26
CA PRO A 50 20.90 16.86 -1.94
C PRO A 50 21.23 16.72 -0.44
N ASP A 51 20.68 17.56 0.45
CA ASP A 51 21.04 17.59 1.88
C ASP A 51 20.29 16.53 2.72
N ARG A 52 20.21 15.31 2.20
CA ARG A 52 19.39 14.26 2.78
C ARG A 52 19.79 13.87 4.19
N THR A 53 19.21 14.53 5.15
CA THR A 53 18.84 13.88 6.39
C THR A 53 17.54 13.10 6.16
N TYR A 54 17.61 11.87 5.62
CA TYR A 54 16.45 10.99 5.67
C TYR A 54 15.98 10.91 7.12
N PRO A 55 14.66 11.01 7.38
CA PRO A 55 14.19 10.51 8.63
C PRO A 55 14.64 9.04 8.68
N SER A 56 15.40 8.68 9.70
CA SER A 56 15.84 7.31 9.89
C SER A 56 14.62 6.39 9.89
N VAL A 57 14.76 5.19 9.30
CA VAL A 57 13.76 4.14 9.40
C VAL A 57 13.21 4.08 10.82
N ALA A 58 11.89 4.18 10.99
CA ALA A 58 11.30 4.16 12.31
C ALA A 58 11.68 2.88 13.06
N ALA A 59 12.16 3.05 14.29
CA ALA A 59 12.56 1.94 15.13
C ALA A 59 11.40 0.97 15.35
N ILE A 60 11.70 -0.32 15.39
CA ILE A 60 10.74 -1.36 15.75
C ILE A 60 10.21 -1.06 17.16
N PRO A 61 8.88 -0.93 17.36
CA PRO A 61 8.34 -0.66 18.69
C PRO A 61 8.76 -1.74 19.70
N TRP A 62 9.09 -1.33 20.91
CA TRP A 62 9.52 -2.25 21.96
C TRP A 62 8.47 -3.34 22.28
N THR A 63 7.19 -3.04 22.10
CA THR A 63 6.07 -3.98 22.24
C THR A 63 6.16 -5.18 21.30
N PHE A 64 6.75 -5.01 20.08
CA PHE A 64 6.99 -6.12 19.19
C PHE A 64 7.99 -7.12 19.74
N LYS A 65 9.02 -6.66 20.45
CA LYS A 65 10.01 -7.55 21.08
C LYS A 65 9.41 -8.47 22.13
N GLN A 66 8.26 -8.11 22.69
CA GLN A 66 7.56 -8.90 23.71
C GLN A 66 6.54 -9.87 23.12
N THR A 67 6.03 -9.58 21.93
CA THR A 67 4.89 -10.29 21.33
C THR A 67 5.23 -10.97 20.01
N HIS A 68 6.42 -10.74 19.46
CA HIS A 68 6.85 -11.28 18.17
C HIS A 68 8.31 -11.76 18.23
N THR A 69 8.63 -12.76 17.43
CA THR A 69 10.01 -12.96 16.97
C THR A 69 10.32 -11.90 15.92
N ILE A 70 11.53 -11.37 15.97
CA ILE A 70 12.00 -10.36 15.01
C ILE A 70 13.27 -10.91 14.37
N GLN A 71 13.25 -11.03 13.05
CA GLN A 71 14.40 -11.42 12.27
C GLN A 71 14.78 -10.26 11.35
N GLU A 72 16.03 -9.84 11.42
CA GLU A 72 16.59 -8.85 10.51
C GLU A 72 17.68 -9.52 9.68
N LYS A 73 17.64 -9.31 8.38
CA LYS A 73 18.67 -9.80 7.46
C LYS A 73 18.90 -8.80 6.33
N ARG A 74 19.96 -8.99 5.57
CA ARG A 74 20.20 -8.29 4.33
C ARG A 74 19.97 -9.24 3.17
N ILE A 75 19.10 -8.84 2.24
CA ILE A 75 18.87 -9.50 0.96
C ILE A 75 19.38 -8.51 -0.09
N ASP A 76 20.27 -8.95 -0.96
CA ASP A 76 20.95 -8.09 -1.95
C ASP A 76 21.56 -6.81 -1.33
N GLY A 77 22.11 -6.94 -0.11
CA GLY A 77 22.67 -5.82 0.65
C GLY A 77 21.65 -4.89 1.30
N VAL A 78 20.33 -5.08 1.06
CA VAL A 78 19.25 -4.24 1.58
C VAL A 78 18.62 -4.88 2.82
N ARG A 79 18.39 -4.05 3.85
CA ARG A 79 17.81 -4.51 5.12
C ARG A 79 16.35 -4.95 4.93
N THR A 80 16.05 -6.11 5.45
CA THR A 80 14.72 -6.73 5.44
C THR A 80 14.37 -7.16 6.87
N ILE A 81 13.18 -6.81 7.34
CA ILE A 81 12.70 -7.12 8.69
C ILE A 81 11.53 -8.09 8.57
N THR A 82 11.57 -9.21 9.28
CA THR A 82 10.42 -10.12 9.41
C THR A 82 9.98 -10.16 10.86
N VAL A 83 8.70 -9.92 11.11
CA VAL A 83 8.06 -10.06 12.41
C VAL A 83 7.04 -11.18 12.35
N ARG A 84 7.07 -12.09 13.33
CA ARG A 84 6.12 -13.21 13.44
C ARG A 84 5.52 -13.23 14.84
N PRO A 85 4.18 -13.24 15.00
CA PRO A 85 3.58 -13.28 16.33
C PRO A 85 3.97 -14.56 17.07
N LEU A 86 4.27 -14.44 18.38
CA LEU A 86 4.60 -15.57 19.25
C LEU A 86 3.37 -16.44 19.53
N LEU A 87 2.18 -15.83 19.56
CA LEU A 87 0.92 -16.51 19.82
C LEU A 87 -0.01 -16.33 18.60
N GLY A 88 -0.77 -17.38 18.29
CA GLY A 88 -1.75 -17.35 17.21
C GLY A 88 -1.15 -17.23 15.80
N ALA A 89 0.13 -17.58 15.62
CA ALA A 89 0.78 -17.61 14.32
C ALA A 89 0.06 -18.57 13.36
N THR A 90 -0.05 -18.14 12.08
CA THR A 90 -0.63 -18.92 10.99
C THR A 90 0.43 -19.22 9.92
N ARG A 91 0.01 -19.97 8.88
CA ARG A 91 0.84 -20.14 7.68
C ARG A 91 0.87 -18.90 6.79
N SER A 92 -0.09 -17.98 6.96
CA SER A 92 -0.14 -16.75 6.15
C SER A 92 1.12 -15.91 6.33
N HIS A 93 1.63 -15.41 5.22
CA HIS A 93 2.80 -14.54 5.16
C HIS A 93 2.44 -13.26 4.38
N ILE A 94 2.72 -12.12 4.94
CA ILE A 94 2.50 -10.82 4.31
C ILE A 94 3.85 -10.23 3.94
N ILE A 95 4.03 -9.81 2.69
CA ILE A 95 5.12 -8.92 2.29
C ILE A 95 4.53 -7.52 2.26
N TYR A 96 4.97 -6.65 3.18
CA TYR A 96 4.44 -5.31 3.35
C TYR A 96 5.43 -4.26 2.84
N THR A 97 5.10 -3.61 1.73
CA THR A 97 5.82 -2.46 1.17
C THR A 97 5.23 -1.16 1.71
N HIS A 98 6.07 -0.33 2.36
CA HIS A 98 5.62 0.91 2.98
C HIS A 98 5.41 2.03 1.95
N GLY A 99 4.52 2.98 2.29
CA GLY A 99 4.33 4.22 1.56
C GLY A 99 5.42 5.26 1.81
N GLY A 100 5.19 6.47 1.32
CA GLY A 100 6.11 7.60 1.50
C GLY A 100 6.58 8.23 0.20
N ILE A 101 5.73 8.19 -0.85
CA ILE A 101 5.99 8.77 -2.20
C ILE A 101 7.36 8.39 -2.77
N TYR A 102 7.85 7.17 -2.47
CA TYR A 102 9.17 6.62 -2.87
C TYR A 102 10.41 7.39 -2.38
N ILE A 103 10.25 8.44 -1.57
CA ILE A 103 11.35 9.27 -1.05
C ILE A 103 11.43 9.32 0.47
N ASN A 104 10.45 8.76 1.18
CA ASN A 104 10.44 8.70 2.63
C ASN A 104 10.55 7.27 3.13
N GLU A 105 11.31 7.09 4.20
CA GLU A 105 11.49 5.82 4.87
C GLU A 105 10.24 5.34 5.61
N LEU A 106 10.24 4.07 6.00
CA LEU A 106 9.24 3.49 6.87
C LEU A 106 9.08 4.33 8.16
N ALA A 107 7.86 4.85 8.39
CA ALA A 107 7.49 5.72 9.50
C ALA A 107 6.74 4.96 10.61
N ARG A 108 6.58 5.57 11.78
CA ARG A 108 5.85 4.96 12.92
C ARG A 108 4.44 4.47 12.59
N PRO A 109 3.61 5.18 11.78
CA PRO A 109 2.29 4.70 11.40
C PRO A 109 2.28 3.34 10.69
N HIS A 110 3.31 3.02 9.90
CA HIS A 110 3.42 1.70 9.26
C HIS A 110 3.53 0.58 10.30
N TRP A 111 4.22 0.81 11.43
CA TRP A 111 4.25 -0.15 12.54
C TRP A 111 2.88 -0.35 13.19
N TRP A 112 2.00 0.66 13.20
CA TRP A 112 0.63 0.49 13.67
C TRP A 112 -0.19 -0.41 12.72
N ILE A 113 -0.01 -0.25 11.40
CA ILE A 113 -0.60 -1.14 10.39
C ILE A 113 -0.09 -2.57 10.61
N ILE A 114 1.22 -2.77 10.67
CA ILE A 114 1.85 -4.08 10.85
C ILE A 114 1.34 -4.76 12.13
N ALA A 115 1.22 -4.00 13.23
CA ALA A 115 0.67 -4.51 14.49
C ALA A 115 -0.78 -5.00 14.35
N GLN A 116 -1.62 -4.29 13.60
CA GLN A 116 -2.99 -4.75 13.34
C GLN A 116 -3.01 -5.98 12.44
N LEU A 117 -2.19 -6.02 11.41
CA LEU A 117 -2.09 -7.16 10.51
C LEU A 117 -1.68 -8.42 11.28
N THR A 118 -0.57 -8.39 12.03
CA THR A 118 -0.14 -9.55 12.82
C THR A 118 -1.18 -9.98 13.85
N LYS A 119 -1.79 -9.00 14.55
CA LYS A 119 -2.82 -9.27 15.57
C LYS A 119 -4.08 -9.93 14.99
N ARG A 120 -4.56 -9.44 13.84
CA ARG A 120 -5.84 -9.88 13.26
C ARG A 120 -5.71 -11.12 12.39
N THR A 121 -4.58 -11.31 11.74
CA THR A 121 -4.38 -12.41 10.79
C THR A 121 -3.49 -13.53 11.35
N GLY A 122 -2.66 -13.26 12.35
CA GLY A 122 -1.62 -14.16 12.81
C GLY A 122 -0.51 -14.39 11.77
N ALA A 123 -0.49 -13.60 10.71
CA ALA A 123 0.51 -13.73 9.65
C ALA A 123 1.89 -13.29 10.12
N ALA A 124 2.93 -13.92 9.59
CA ALA A 124 4.24 -13.30 9.56
C ALA A 124 4.22 -12.10 8.62
N VAL A 125 4.93 -11.03 8.95
CA VAL A 125 5.03 -9.85 8.08
C VAL A 125 6.49 -9.58 7.78
N THR A 126 6.87 -9.68 6.50
CA THR A 126 8.18 -9.27 5.98
C THR A 126 8.08 -7.86 5.44
N VAL A 127 8.94 -6.98 5.90
CA VAL A 127 9.01 -5.56 5.55
C VAL A 127 10.33 -5.30 4.81
N PRO A 128 10.32 -5.27 3.48
CA PRO A 128 11.48 -4.88 2.70
C PRO A 128 11.69 -3.36 2.83
N LEU A 129 12.87 -2.95 3.28
CA LEU A 129 13.25 -1.53 3.34
C LEU A 129 13.91 -1.14 2.01
N TYR A 130 13.11 -1.15 0.94
CA TYR A 130 13.57 -0.88 -0.41
C TYR A 130 14.23 0.50 -0.52
N ARG A 131 15.25 0.60 -1.40
CA ARG A 131 15.97 1.86 -1.62
C ARG A 131 15.06 2.89 -2.26
N LEU A 132 15.25 4.15 -1.87
CA LEU A 132 14.37 5.25 -2.21
C LEU A 132 14.93 6.12 -3.33
N ALA A 133 14.04 6.81 -4.03
CA ALA A 133 14.38 7.81 -5.02
C ALA A 133 14.96 9.08 -4.34
N PRO A 134 15.80 9.85 -5.06
CA PRO A 134 16.31 9.62 -6.40
C PRO A 134 17.62 8.82 -6.47
N GLU A 135 18.23 8.39 -5.32
CA GLU A 135 19.46 7.58 -5.35
C GLU A 135 19.22 6.20 -5.93
N SER A 136 17.98 5.73 -5.86
CA SER A 136 17.55 4.46 -6.42
C SER A 136 16.20 4.65 -7.10
N THR A 137 15.88 3.78 -8.01
CA THR A 137 14.68 3.83 -8.84
C THR A 137 13.91 2.51 -8.74
N TYR A 138 12.82 2.41 -9.46
CA TYR A 138 12.09 1.14 -9.57
C TYR A 138 12.97 0.01 -10.13
N ARG A 139 13.98 0.33 -10.96
CA ARG A 139 14.88 -0.67 -11.58
C ARG A 139 15.72 -1.44 -10.56
N GLU A 140 16.14 -0.79 -9.47
CA GLU A 140 16.88 -1.44 -8.38
C GLU A 140 15.95 -2.06 -7.35
N ALA A 141 14.76 -1.47 -7.15
CA ALA A 141 13.82 -1.95 -6.15
C ALA A 141 13.18 -3.29 -6.53
N PHE A 142 12.75 -3.47 -7.79
CA PHE A 142 12.05 -4.71 -8.18
C PHE A 142 12.94 -5.96 -8.14
N PRO A 143 14.19 -5.98 -8.63
CA PRO A 143 15.08 -7.13 -8.42
C PRO A 143 15.23 -7.52 -6.95
N TYR A 144 15.40 -6.54 -6.06
CA TYR A 144 15.45 -6.79 -4.63
C TYR A 144 14.13 -7.39 -4.09
N LEU A 145 12.96 -6.86 -4.49
CA LEU A 145 11.65 -7.38 -4.08
C LEU A 145 11.42 -8.82 -4.60
N VAL A 146 11.92 -9.14 -5.79
CA VAL A 146 11.95 -10.51 -6.33
C VAL A 146 12.79 -11.42 -5.44
N SER A 147 13.96 -10.97 -4.99
CA SER A 147 14.81 -11.73 -4.07
C SER A 147 14.15 -11.91 -2.69
N VAL A 148 13.44 -10.89 -2.19
CA VAL A 148 12.64 -11.01 -0.95
C VAL A 148 11.54 -12.05 -1.12
N TYR A 149 10.84 -12.06 -2.25
CA TYR A 149 9.79 -13.04 -2.50
C TYR A 149 10.34 -14.47 -2.56
N ARG A 150 11.46 -14.70 -3.27
CA ARG A 150 12.15 -16.02 -3.29
C ARG A 150 12.50 -16.50 -1.89
N ASP A 151 12.98 -15.59 -1.06
CA ASP A 151 13.31 -15.90 0.33
C ASP A 151 12.08 -16.28 1.17
N VAL A 152 10.96 -15.59 0.98
CA VAL A 152 9.68 -15.94 1.63
C VAL A 152 9.18 -17.28 1.15
N LEU A 153 9.27 -17.58 -0.14
CA LEU A 153 8.88 -18.88 -0.72
C LEU A 153 9.71 -20.06 -0.21
N ALA A 154 10.87 -19.84 0.40
CA ALA A 154 11.61 -20.91 1.07
C ALA A 154 10.87 -21.48 2.30
N THR A 155 9.90 -20.76 2.85
CA THR A 155 9.17 -21.13 4.08
C THR A 155 7.65 -20.95 4.02
N ALA A 156 7.12 -20.42 2.92
CA ALA A 156 5.69 -20.19 2.72
C ALA A 156 5.25 -20.65 1.33
N GLU A 157 4.07 -21.22 1.25
CA GLU A 157 3.46 -21.56 -0.03
C GLU A 157 2.95 -20.29 -0.74
N PRO A 158 3.03 -20.20 -2.07
CA PRO A 158 2.63 -19.00 -2.82
C PRO A 158 1.20 -18.53 -2.50
N GLN A 159 0.24 -19.46 -2.38
CA GLN A 159 -1.15 -19.14 -2.05
C GLN A 159 -1.35 -18.59 -0.64
N ASP A 160 -0.41 -18.82 0.27
CA ASP A 160 -0.41 -18.29 1.64
C ASP A 160 0.29 -16.91 1.73
N VAL A 161 0.93 -16.46 0.64
CA VAL A 161 1.56 -15.13 0.58
C VAL A 161 0.59 -14.08 0.09
N THR A 162 0.52 -12.96 0.81
CA THR A 162 -0.23 -11.77 0.44
C THR A 162 0.72 -10.59 0.28
N LEU A 163 0.69 -9.92 -0.86
CA LEU A 163 1.39 -8.66 -1.04
C LEU A 163 0.52 -7.54 -0.48
N MET A 164 1.08 -6.71 0.40
CA MET A 164 0.36 -5.59 0.98
C MET A 164 1.20 -4.33 0.95
N GLY A 165 0.53 -3.19 0.92
CA GLY A 165 1.21 -1.92 1.05
C GLY A 165 0.24 -0.75 1.10
N ASP A 166 0.77 0.41 1.44
CA ASP A 166 0.03 1.66 1.50
C ASP A 166 0.63 2.71 0.55
N SER A 167 -0.20 3.57 -0.03
CA SER A 167 0.25 4.68 -0.88
C SER A 167 1.18 4.18 -2.01
N ALA A 168 2.39 4.70 -2.14
CA ALA A 168 3.43 4.22 -3.04
C ALA A 168 3.72 2.72 -2.87
N GLY A 169 3.74 2.23 -1.61
CA GLY A 169 3.90 0.81 -1.31
C GLY A 169 2.72 -0.04 -1.76
N GLY A 170 1.52 0.53 -1.80
CA GLY A 170 0.33 -0.11 -2.37
C GLY A 170 0.44 -0.33 -3.88
N ALA A 171 1.03 0.64 -4.60
CA ALA A 171 1.37 0.47 -6.02
C ALA A 171 2.44 -0.61 -6.21
N LEU A 172 3.49 -0.63 -5.36
CA LEU A 172 4.49 -1.70 -5.37
C LEU A 172 3.86 -3.07 -5.11
N ALA A 173 2.90 -3.19 -4.19
CA ALA A 173 2.22 -4.46 -3.92
C ALA A 173 1.53 -5.03 -5.17
N VAL A 174 0.90 -4.17 -5.98
CA VAL A 174 0.32 -4.57 -7.27
C VAL A 174 1.41 -4.92 -8.28
N ALA A 175 2.36 -4.02 -8.52
CA ALA A 175 3.37 -4.15 -9.57
C ALA A 175 4.34 -5.33 -9.35
N GLN A 176 4.60 -5.72 -8.09
CA GLN A 176 5.39 -6.90 -7.73
C GLN A 176 4.84 -8.18 -8.37
N THR A 177 3.52 -8.30 -8.56
CA THR A 177 2.92 -9.49 -9.17
C THR A 177 3.46 -9.74 -10.57
N TRP A 178 3.66 -8.68 -11.33
CA TRP A 178 4.20 -8.75 -12.69
C TRP A 178 5.71 -9.01 -12.68
N ALA A 179 6.46 -8.36 -11.79
CA ALA A 179 7.90 -8.60 -11.65
C ALA A 179 8.20 -10.04 -11.23
N PHE A 180 7.36 -10.64 -10.38
CA PHE A 180 7.49 -12.04 -9.97
C PHE A 180 7.19 -12.99 -11.14
N ARG A 181 6.14 -12.72 -11.92
CA ARG A 181 5.83 -13.47 -13.14
C ARG A 181 6.99 -13.43 -14.13
N ASP A 182 7.53 -12.22 -14.39
CA ASP A 182 8.63 -12.04 -15.34
C ASP A 182 9.93 -12.70 -14.86
N ALA A 183 10.09 -12.89 -13.54
CA ALA A 183 11.17 -13.68 -12.92
C ALA A 183 10.90 -15.18 -12.88
N GLY A 184 9.79 -15.66 -13.47
CA GLY A 184 9.41 -17.09 -13.50
C GLY A 184 8.96 -17.63 -12.15
N LEU A 185 8.53 -16.77 -11.22
CA LEU A 185 8.06 -17.17 -9.89
C LEU A 185 6.54 -17.41 -9.88
N PRO A 186 6.04 -18.30 -9.01
CA PRO A 186 4.62 -18.51 -8.85
C PRO A 186 3.94 -17.23 -8.35
N ALA A 187 2.67 -17.03 -8.76
CA ALA A 187 1.90 -15.88 -8.31
C ALA A 187 1.61 -15.97 -6.79
N PRO A 188 1.65 -14.84 -6.05
CA PRO A 188 1.17 -14.79 -4.68
C PRO A 188 -0.35 -15.00 -4.63
N GLY A 189 -0.86 -15.43 -3.48
CA GLY A 189 -2.28 -15.71 -3.33
C GLY A 189 -3.19 -14.49 -3.46
N ARG A 190 -2.75 -13.32 -2.97
CA ARG A 190 -3.59 -12.12 -2.87
C ARG A 190 -2.78 -10.84 -2.89
N VAL A 191 -3.49 -9.74 -3.19
CA VAL A 191 -2.98 -8.37 -3.03
C VAL A 191 -3.94 -7.56 -2.16
N VAL A 192 -3.40 -6.74 -1.25
CA VAL A 192 -4.16 -5.77 -0.47
C VAL A 192 -3.46 -4.42 -0.52
N ALA A 193 -4.18 -3.37 -0.89
CA ALA A 193 -3.62 -2.03 -1.01
C ALA A 193 -4.45 -0.99 -0.22
N PHE A 194 -3.76 -0.19 0.60
CA PHE A 194 -4.36 0.93 1.30
C PHE A 194 -4.04 2.22 0.55
N SER A 195 -5.07 2.93 0.08
CA SER A 195 -4.86 4.21 -0.61
C SER A 195 -3.74 4.17 -1.66
N PRO A 196 -3.70 3.18 -2.58
CA PRO A 196 -2.53 2.99 -3.43
C PRO A 196 -2.36 4.15 -4.43
N TRP A 197 -1.11 4.62 -4.58
CA TRP A 197 -0.77 5.62 -5.59
C TRP A 197 -0.41 4.95 -6.91
N LEU A 198 -1.43 4.72 -7.75
CA LEU A 198 -1.37 3.84 -8.92
C LEU A 198 -0.99 4.53 -10.24
N ASP A 199 -0.88 5.85 -10.25
CA ASP A 199 -0.37 6.64 -11.38
C ASP A 199 0.45 7.82 -10.86
N VAL A 200 1.76 7.81 -11.14
CA VAL A 200 2.66 8.89 -10.70
C VAL A 200 2.60 10.12 -11.59
N THR A 201 1.91 10.06 -12.74
CA THR A 201 1.86 11.16 -13.71
C THR A 201 0.96 12.31 -13.27
N GLY A 202 -0.03 12.03 -12.42
CA GLY A 202 -1.00 13.03 -11.95
C GLY A 202 -1.88 13.59 -13.08
N THR A 203 -2.08 12.85 -14.16
CA THR A 203 -2.80 13.33 -15.38
C THR A 203 -4.28 12.96 -15.41
N ASN A 204 -4.78 12.20 -14.43
CA ASN A 204 -6.18 11.83 -14.37
C ASN A 204 -7.08 13.07 -14.16
N PRO A 205 -8.08 13.31 -15.02
CA PRO A 205 -8.91 14.51 -14.97
C PRO A 205 -9.76 14.65 -13.70
N GLU A 206 -10.00 13.55 -12.95
CA GLU A 206 -10.74 13.57 -11.70
C GLU A 206 -9.89 14.01 -10.49
N ILE A 207 -8.56 14.04 -10.62
CA ILE A 207 -7.63 14.41 -9.55
C ILE A 207 -7.99 15.75 -8.88
N PRO A 208 -8.27 16.86 -9.61
CA PRO A 208 -8.57 18.14 -8.97
C PRO A 208 -9.74 18.10 -7.98
N ARG A 209 -10.75 17.25 -8.26
CA ARG A 209 -11.91 17.07 -7.37
C ARG A 209 -11.50 16.48 -6.02
N TYR A 210 -10.60 15.49 -6.03
CA TYR A 210 -10.13 14.83 -4.81
C TYR A 210 -9.04 15.64 -4.11
N ASP A 211 -8.11 16.24 -4.84
CA ASP A 211 -7.08 17.12 -4.27
C ASP A 211 -7.70 18.28 -3.48
N ALA A 212 -8.82 18.84 -3.94
CA ALA A 212 -9.53 19.93 -3.24
C ALA A 212 -9.99 19.55 -1.83
N VAL A 213 -10.33 18.26 -1.59
CA VAL A 213 -10.88 17.78 -0.31
C VAL A 213 -9.89 16.93 0.49
N ASP A 214 -8.77 16.52 -0.08
CA ASP A 214 -7.73 15.78 0.61
C ASP A 214 -7.08 16.65 1.70
N PRO A 215 -7.08 16.22 2.97
CA PRO A 215 -6.51 17.02 4.05
C PRO A 215 -4.98 16.90 4.15
N MET A 216 -4.35 15.96 3.45
CA MET A 216 -2.95 15.57 3.69
C MET A 216 -2.08 15.66 2.45
N LEU A 217 -2.59 15.24 1.29
CA LEU A 217 -1.80 15.16 0.07
C LEU A 217 -2.09 16.34 -0.89
N SER A 218 -1.16 16.56 -1.79
CA SER A 218 -1.31 17.40 -2.98
C SER A 218 -0.42 16.87 -4.09
N VAL A 219 -0.82 17.12 -5.33
CA VAL A 219 -0.30 16.44 -6.53
C VAL A 219 1.12 16.85 -6.93
N PRO A 220 1.48 18.16 -6.96
CA PRO A 220 2.75 18.59 -7.57
C PRO A 220 4.00 17.93 -6.97
N GLY A 221 4.05 17.84 -5.63
CA GLY A 221 5.16 17.21 -4.91
C GLY A 221 5.21 15.70 -5.15
N GLY A 222 4.04 15.05 -5.20
CA GLY A 222 3.94 13.63 -5.54
C GLY A 222 4.49 13.35 -6.94
N VAL A 223 3.99 14.05 -7.96
CA VAL A 223 4.46 13.89 -9.36
C VAL A 223 5.99 14.07 -9.45
N ARG A 224 6.55 15.07 -8.76
CA ARG A 224 8.01 15.26 -8.75
C ARG A 224 8.77 14.05 -8.20
N ALA A 225 8.29 13.48 -7.10
CA ALA A 225 8.86 12.27 -6.51
C ALA A 225 8.70 11.04 -7.43
N GLY A 226 7.53 10.91 -8.07
CA GLY A 226 7.26 9.85 -9.05
C GLY A 226 8.17 9.91 -10.27
N LEU A 227 8.49 11.10 -10.77
CA LEU A 227 9.46 11.30 -11.84
C LEU A 227 10.89 10.90 -11.43
N TRP A 228 11.26 11.10 -10.17
CA TRP A 228 12.53 10.57 -9.67
C TRP A 228 12.51 9.04 -9.59
N TRP A 229 11.37 8.47 -9.14
CA TRP A 229 11.21 7.03 -9.07
C TRP A 229 11.28 6.36 -10.44
N SER A 230 10.74 6.99 -11.49
CA SER A 230 10.84 6.47 -12.87
C SER A 230 12.26 6.48 -13.42
N GLY A 231 13.18 7.23 -12.82
CA GLY A 231 14.60 7.23 -13.21
C GLY A 231 14.86 7.66 -14.64
N GLY A 232 14.01 8.52 -15.21
CA GLY A 232 14.08 9.01 -16.59
C GLY A 232 13.36 8.12 -17.62
N ASP A 233 12.78 6.98 -17.21
CA ASP A 233 11.88 6.22 -18.08
C ASP A 233 10.50 6.88 -18.17
N ASP A 234 9.66 6.37 -19.09
CA ASP A 234 8.27 6.77 -19.15
C ASP A 234 7.57 6.49 -17.80
N PRO A 235 7.07 7.52 -17.10
CA PRO A 235 6.39 7.35 -15.83
C PRO A 235 5.11 6.51 -15.93
N ARG A 236 4.60 6.24 -17.15
CA ARG A 236 3.48 5.33 -17.41
C ARG A 236 3.89 3.86 -17.47
N THR A 237 5.16 3.54 -17.33
CA THR A 237 5.64 2.16 -17.22
C THR A 237 4.83 1.41 -16.15
N PRO A 238 4.30 0.20 -16.41
CA PRO A 238 3.43 -0.53 -15.48
C PRO A 238 4.01 -0.73 -14.09
N LEU A 239 5.32 -0.94 -13.97
CA LEU A 239 6.01 -1.09 -12.69
C LEU A 239 6.08 0.23 -11.89
N VAL A 240 5.89 1.38 -12.55
CA VAL A 240 5.87 2.72 -11.93
C VAL A 240 4.43 3.19 -11.70
N SER A 241 3.57 3.01 -12.70
CA SER A 241 2.16 3.43 -12.71
C SER A 241 1.25 2.25 -13.06
N PRO A 242 0.89 1.41 -12.10
CA PRO A 242 0.04 0.23 -12.33
C PRO A 242 -1.30 0.53 -13.03
N ALA A 243 -1.88 1.72 -12.82
CA ALA A 243 -3.11 2.11 -13.52
C ALA A 243 -2.93 2.25 -15.03
N CYS A 244 -1.69 2.39 -15.52
CA CYS A 244 -1.37 2.47 -16.95
C CYS A 244 -1.10 1.09 -17.59
N ALA A 245 -1.11 0.00 -16.81
CA ALA A 245 -0.79 -1.34 -17.31
C ALA A 245 -1.72 -1.78 -18.44
N PRO A 246 -1.24 -2.53 -19.44
CA PRO A 246 -2.08 -3.12 -20.49
C PRO A 246 -2.98 -4.23 -19.92
N ALA A 247 -4.01 -4.60 -20.69
CA ALA A 247 -5.07 -5.50 -20.22
C ALA A 247 -4.58 -6.89 -19.83
N ASP A 248 -3.58 -7.43 -20.49
CA ASP A 248 -2.98 -8.74 -20.17
C ASP A 248 -2.27 -8.75 -18.81
N LEU A 249 -1.59 -7.66 -18.46
CA LEU A 249 -1.01 -7.48 -17.12
C LEU A 249 -2.11 -7.31 -16.07
N LEU A 250 -3.14 -6.52 -16.35
CA LEU A 250 -4.25 -6.31 -15.43
C LEU A 250 -5.02 -7.61 -15.17
N ALA A 251 -5.26 -8.42 -16.21
CA ALA A 251 -5.92 -9.72 -16.08
C ALA A 251 -5.15 -10.72 -15.21
N ALA A 252 -3.82 -10.57 -15.13
CA ALA A 252 -2.95 -11.46 -14.38
C ALA A 252 -2.80 -11.09 -12.88
N VAL A 253 -3.43 -10.00 -12.43
CA VAL A 253 -3.36 -9.59 -11.03
C VAL A 253 -4.14 -10.60 -10.17
N PRO A 254 -3.55 -11.12 -9.07
CA PRO A 254 -4.27 -11.99 -8.14
C PRO A 254 -5.49 -11.32 -7.52
N ALA A 255 -6.34 -12.09 -6.84
CA ALA A 255 -7.46 -11.53 -6.10
C ALA A 255 -7.01 -10.33 -5.24
N THR A 256 -7.58 -9.15 -5.50
CA THR A 256 -7.10 -7.87 -4.98
C THR A 256 -8.18 -7.11 -4.24
N ARG A 257 -7.83 -6.59 -3.06
CA ARG A 257 -8.67 -5.63 -2.33
C ARG A 257 -7.95 -4.30 -2.18
N ILE A 258 -8.65 -3.24 -2.57
CA ILE A 258 -8.21 -1.84 -2.40
C ILE A 258 -9.12 -1.18 -1.38
N TYR A 259 -8.55 -0.56 -0.35
CA TYR A 259 -9.28 0.21 0.65
C TYR A 259 -8.95 1.68 0.48
N GLN A 260 -9.97 2.48 0.16
CA GLN A 260 -9.79 3.85 -0.31
C GLN A 260 -10.75 4.81 0.38
N GLY A 261 -10.25 5.97 0.76
CA GLY A 261 -11.08 7.05 1.30
C GLY A 261 -11.61 8.01 0.24
N THR A 262 -12.77 8.62 0.46
CA THR A 262 -13.32 9.63 -0.48
C THR A 262 -12.65 11.01 -0.36
N ARG A 263 -11.82 11.22 0.67
CA ARG A 263 -11.01 12.44 0.86
C ARG A 263 -9.54 12.16 0.64
N ASP A 264 -9.23 11.48 -0.45
CA ASP A 264 -7.90 11.02 -0.79
C ASP A 264 -7.69 11.16 -2.30
N VAL A 265 -6.68 11.88 -2.70
CA VAL A 265 -6.38 12.16 -4.11
C VAL A 265 -6.13 10.89 -4.94
N CYS A 266 -5.63 9.83 -4.29
CA CYS A 266 -5.42 8.53 -4.94
C CYS A 266 -6.72 7.81 -5.36
N MET A 267 -7.90 8.29 -4.92
CA MET A 267 -9.19 7.71 -5.30
C MET A 267 -9.43 7.74 -6.80
N ALA A 268 -8.99 8.79 -7.48
CA ALA A 268 -9.13 8.93 -8.94
C ALA A 268 -8.52 7.74 -9.68
N ASP A 269 -7.27 7.42 -9.37
CA ASP A 269 -6.52 6.36 -10.07
C ASP A 269 -6.88 4.97 -9.57
N ALA A 270 -7.25 4.84 -8.29
CA ALA A 270 -7.77 3.58 -7.74
C ALA A 270 -9.05 3.13 -8.46
N THR A 271 -9.92 4.09 -8.82
CA THR A 271 -11.14 3.82 -9.61
C THR A 271 -10.78 3.36 -11.02
N VAL A 272 -9.90 4.08 -11.71
CA VAL A 272 -9.45 3.72 -13.06
C VAL A 272 -8.80 2.33 -13.08
N PHE A 273 -7.90 2.06 -12.15
CA PHE A 273 -7.25 0.77 -12.03
C PHE A 273 -8.27 -0.36 -11.84
N ARG A 274 -9.18 -0.22 -10.86
CA ARG A 274 -10.23 -1.22 -10.60
C ARG A 274 -11.07 -1.47 -11.85
N ASP A 275 -11.57 -0.42 -12.50
CA ASP A 275 -12.44 -0.55 -13.66
C ASP A 275 -11.75 -1.26 -14.82
N ARG A 276 -10.49 -0.89 -15.10
CA ARG A 276 -9.69 -1.53 -16.16
C ARG A 276 -9.33 -2.97 -15.82
N ALA A 277 -8.97 -3.27 -14.56
CA ALA A 277 -8.63 -4.62 -14.14
C ALA A 277 -9.86 -5.55 -14.19
N VAL A 278 -11.03 -5.09 -13.72
CA VAL A 278 -12.29 -5.84 -13.82
C VAL A 278 -12.70 -6.06 -15.28
N ALA A 279 -12.58 -5.05 -16.14
CA ALA A 279 -12.84 -5.19 -17.57
C ALA A 279 -11.90 -6.19 -18.26
N ALA A 280 -10.68 -6.35 -17.73
CA ALA A 280 -9.71 -7.36 -18.16
C ALA A 280 -9.97 -8.77 -17.58
N GLY A 281 -10.95 -8.93 -16.67
CA GLY A 281 -11.31 -10.21 -16.05
C GLY A 281 -10.67 -10.50 -14.70
N ALA A 282 -9.95 -9.54 -14.10
CA ALA A 282 -9.34 -9.72 -12.78
C ALA A 282 -10.36 -9.57 -11.64
N ASP A 283 -10.14 -10.29 -10.53
CA ASP A 283 -10.90 -10.16 -9.28
C ASP A 283 -10.32 -8.99 -8.46
N VAL A 284 -10.80 -7.78 -8.75
CA VAL A 284 -10.39 -6.56 -8.03
C VAL A 284 -11.60 -5.89 -7.41
N THR A 285 -11.59 -5.76 -6.08
CA THR A 285 -12.61 -5.05 -5.30
C THR A 285 -12.04 -3.74 -4.77
N LEU A 286 -12.72 -2.62 -5.05
CA LEU A 286 -12.45 -1.31 -4.46
C LEU A 286 -13.49 -1.03 -3.37
N ARG A 287 -13.04 -1.01 -2.10
CA ARG A 287 -13.85 -0.67 -0.94
C ARG A 287 -13.66 0.80 -0.60
N VAL A 288 -14.74 1.57 -0.73
CA VAL A 288 -14.72 3.03 -0.56
C VAL A 288 -15.29 3.42 0.79
N TYR A 289 -14.54 4.22 1.54
CA TYR A 289 -14.89 4.71 2.87
C TYR A 289 -15.20 6.20 2.83
N PRO A 290 -16.47 6.61 3.03
CA PRO A 290 -16.86 8.01 3.07
C PRO A 290 -16.08 8.80 4.13
N GLY A 291 -15.56 9.98 3.76
CA GLY A 291 -14.78 10.83 4.65
C GLY A 291 -13.37 10.32 4.98
N GLY A 292 -13.01 9.11 4.53
CA GLY A 292 -11.68 8.54 4.72
C GLY A 292 -10.61 9.39 4.04
N PHE A 293 -9.53 9.67 4.77
CA PHE A 293 -8.34 10.36 4.28
C PHE A 293 -7.27 9.34 3.92
N HIS A 294 -6.19 9.82 3.30
CA HIS A 294 -5.09 8.98 2.82
C HIS A 294 -4.54 8.05 3.91
N VAL A 295 -4.52 6.74 3.61
CA VAL A 295 -4.05 5.67 4.52
C VAL A 295 -4.71 5.74 5.92
N PHE A 296 -6.02 6.05 5.99
CA PHE A 296 -6.75 6.08 7.27
C PHE A 296 -6.63 4.78 8.09
N PRO A 297 -6.40 3.58 7.48
CA PRO A 297 -6.18 2.34 8.25
C PRO A 297 -4.98 2.39 9.19
N ALA A 298 -4.03 3.31 9.00
CA ALA A 298 -2.94 3.58 9.94
C ALA A 298 -3.44 4.08 11.32
N PHE A 299 -4.71 4.47 11.43
CA PHE A 299 -5.35 4.92 12.67
C PHE A 299 -6.29 3.85 13.23
N PRO A 300 -5.79 2.83 13.95
CA PRO A 300 -6.54 1.62 14.29
C PRO A 300 -7.72 1.84 15.27
N ARG A 301 -7.85 3.02 15.84
CA ARG A 301 -8.97 3.39 16.71
C ARG A 301 -10.21 3.84 15.94
N LEU A 302 -10.10 4.16 14.66
CA LEU A 302 -11.23 4.50 13.82
C LEU A 302 -12.14 3.26 13.62
N PRO A 303 -13.47 3.40 13.70
CA PRO A 303 -14.39 2.32 13.37
C PRO A 303 -14.12 1.73 11.98
N GLU A 304 -13.95 2.59 10.98
CA GLU A 304 -13.66 2.21 9.59
C GLU A 304 -12.35 1.39 9.46
N SER A 305 -11.33 1.75 10.22
CA SER A 305 -10.07 0.99 10.23
C SER A 305 -10.27 -0.41 10.82
N ARG A 306 -11.12 -0.56 11.83
CA ARG A 306 -11.45 -1.87 12.41
C ARG A 306 -12.19 -2.76 11.42
N GLU A 307 -13.11 -2.18 10.64
CA GLU A 307 -13.81 -2.88 9.55
C GLU A 307 -12.84 -3.35 8.48
N VAL A 308 -11.90 -2.47 8.05
CA VAL A 308 -10.84 -2.82 7.10
C VAL A 308 -10.05 -4.03 7.58
N TYR A 309 -9.58 -4.03 8.83
CA TYR A 309 -8.78 -5.16 9.34
C TYR A 309 -9.60 -6.42 9.57
N ALA A 310 -10.88 -6.32 9.88
CA ALA A 310 -11.80 -7.47 9.96
C ALA A 310 -12.01 -8.09 8.57
N ASP A 311 -12.23 -7.26 7.55
CA ASP A 311 -12.37 -7.71 6.17
C ASP A 311 -11.09 -8.36 5.63
N ILE A 312 -9.92 -7.79 5.93
CA ILE A 312 -8.64 -8.40 5.58
C ILE A 312 -8.50 -9.79 6.22
N ALA A 313 -8.83 -9.92 7.51
CA ALA A 313 -8.75 -11.21 8.19
C ALA A 313 -9.65 -12.25 7.50
N ALA A 314 -10.88 -11.88 7.15
CA ALA A 314 -11.80 -12.74 6.40
C ALA A 314 -11.27 -13.07 5.00
N PHE A 315 -10.72 -12.08 4.29
CA PHE A 315 -10.13 -12.27 2.96
C PHE A 315 -8.92 -13.23 2.98
N LEU A 316 -8.17 -13.26 4.07
CA LEU A 316 -7.07 -14.21 4.31
C LEU A 316 -7.56 -15.56 4.88
N GLY A 317 -8.89 -15.79 4.92
CA GLY A 317 -9.47 -17.06 5.36
C GLY A 317 -9.56 -17.23 6.89
N ARG A 318 -9.52 -16.12 7.65
CA ARG A 318 -9.73 -16.14 9.10
C ARG A 318 -11.14 -15.71 9.48
N PRO A 319 -11.79 -16.39 10.44
CA PRO A 319 -13.01 -15.84 11.03
C PRO A 319 -12.69 -14.51 11.73
N ALA A 320 -13.62 -13.54 11.62
CA ALA A 320 -13.50 -12.29 12.34
C ALA A 320 -13.32 -12.57 13.84
N LEU A 321 -12.26 -12.08 14.45
CA LEU A 321 -12.13 -12.08 15.90
C LEU A 321 -13.08 -11.01 16.45
N PRO A 322 -13.84 -11.33 17.52
CA PRO A 322 -14.78 -10.40 18.12
C PRO A 322 -14.12 -9.11 18.63
#